data_8093547c42616442d4b96e52931e62d1
#
_entry.id   8093547c42616442d4b96e52931e62d1
#
_cell.length_a   1.000
_cell.length_b   1.000
_cell.length_c   1.000
_cell.angle_alpha   90.00
_cell.angle_beta   90.00
_cell.angle_gamma   90.00
#
_symmetry.space_group_name_H-M   'P 1'
#
loop_
_entity.id
_entity.type
_entity.pdbx_description
1 polymer ?
#
loop_
_entity_poly.entity_id
_entity_poly.type
_entity_poly.pdbx_seq_one_letter_code
_entity_poly.pdbx_strand_id
1 'polypeptide(L)'
;MLKLLCKICATLSPADIEIVEQMSNVATILGNILDMDVFLDCPTKKEDEAMVVFHARPEKNSLYTKNIAGEIAYRIDEPAVFRTFETGLTSRNYKAVTQSSLHNNR
;
A
#
# COMPACT_ATOMS: atom_id res chain seq x y z
N MET A 1 -13.86 -5.51 -1.59
CA MET A 1 -12.87 -4.77 -2.39
C MET A 1 -11.46 -5.34 -2.24
N LEU A 2 -10.95 -5.43 -1.02
CA LEU A 2 -9.60 -5.94 -0.76
C LEU A 2 -9.36 -7.32 -1.38
N LYS A 3 -10.25 -8.26 -1.13
CA LYS A 3 -10.11 -9.61 -1.71
C LYS A 3 -10.07 -9.59 -3.22
N LEU A 4 -10.91 -8.78 -3.83
CA LEU A 4 -10.97 -8.66 -5.29
C LEU A 4 -9.67 -8.10 -5.83
N LEU A 5 -9.13 -7.06 -5.21
CA LEU A 5 -7.87 -6.47 -5.65
C LEU A 5 -6.71 -7.44 -5.48
N CYS A 6 -6.67 -8.19 -4.39
CA CYS A 6 -5.64 -9.21 -4.18
C CYS A 6 -5.69 -10.31 -5.25
N LYS A 7 -6.87 -10.70 -5.69
CA LYS A 7 -7.02 -11.70 -6.75
C LYS A 7 -6.55 -11.19 -8.10
N ILE A 8 -6.71 -9.89 -8.36
CA ILE A 8 -6.32 -9.29 -9.63
C ILE A 8 -4.82 -9.08 -9.71
N CYS A 9 -4.22 -8.59 -8.64
CA CYS A 9 -2.89 -8.00 -8.72
C CYS A 9 -1.74 -8.98 -8.66
N ALA A 10 -1.89 -10.10 -7.99
CA ALA A 10 -0.74 -10.96 -7.74
C ALA A 10 -1.14 -12.43 -7.68
N THR A 11 -0.13 -13.29 -7.63
CA THR A 11 -0.30 -14.72 -7.45
C THR A 11 -0.40 -15.05 -5.96
N LEU A 12 -1.36 -14.44 -5.29
CA LEU A 12 -1.59 -14.71 -3.88
C LEU A 12 -2.48 -15.93 -3.71
N SER A 13 -2.10 -16.80 -2.80
CA SER A 13 -2.94 -17.95 -2.42
C SER A 13 -4.11 -17.44 -1.57
N PRO A 14 -5.19 -18.24 -1.42
CA PRO A 14 -6.26 -17.89 -0.50
C PRO A 14 -5.77 -17.64 0.92
N ALA A 15 -4.76 -18.39 1.38
CA ALA A 15 -4.17 -18.18 2.70
C ALA A 15 -3.47 -16.83 2.79
N ASP A 16 -2.75 -16.45 1.73
CA ASP A 16 -2.10 -15.14 1.68
C ASP A 16 -3.10 -14.00 1.73
N ILE A 17 -4.20 -14.14 1.00
CA ILE A 17 -5.27 -13.13 0.98
C ILE A 17 -5.87 -12.96 2.37
N GLU A 18 -6.05 -14.05 3.10
CA GLU A 18 -6.55 -14.00 4.46
C GLU A 18 -5.60 -13.23 5.39
N ILE A 19 -4.30 -13.44 5.23
CA ILE A 19 -3.29 -12.70 5.99
C ILE A 19 -3.36 -11.21 5.67
N VAL A 20 -3.50 -10.85 4.40
CA VAL A 20 -3.61 -9.45 3.98
C VAL A 20 -4.86 -8.82 4.58
N GLU A 21 -5.97 -9.55 4.67
CA GLU A 21 -7.17 -9.05 5.32
C GLU A 21 -6.94 -8.75 6.80
N GLN A 22 -6.23 -9.63 7.50
CA GLN A 22 -5.88 -9.39 8.90
C GLN A 22 -4.99 -8.16 9.04
N MET A 23 -4.03 -8.02 8.13
CA MET A 23 -3.15 -6.85 8.11
C MET A 23 -3.91 -5.55 7.87
N SER A 24 -4.98 -5.60 7.09
CA SER A 24 -5.78 -4.40 6.82
C SER A 24 -6.43 -3.86 8.10
N ASN A 25 -6.85 -4.74 9.01
CA ASN A 25 -7.40 -4.33 10.28
C ASN A 25 -6.33 -3.65 11.15
N VAL A 26 -5.13 -4.21 11.17
CA VAL A 26 -4.00 -3.61 11.88
C VAL A 26 -3.63 -2.26 11.27
N ALA A 27 -3.58 -2.19 9.96
CA ALA A 27 -3.27 -0.95 9.24
C ALA A 27 -4.26 0.17 9.59
N THR A 28 -5.53 -0.16 9.69
CA THR A 28 -6.57 0.81 10.06
C THR A 28 -6.33 1.36 11.46
N ILE A 29 -6.03 0.47 12.42
CA ILE A 29 -5.76 0.87 13.80
C ILE A 29 -4.51 1.75 13.85
N LEU A 30 -3.42 1.32 13.21
CA LEU A 30 -2.17 2.06 13.19
C LEU A 30 -2.31 3.42 12.53
N GLY A 31 -3.05 3.49 11.43
CA GLY A 31 -3.29 4.75 10.72
C GLY A 31 -3.93 5.79 11.63
N ASN A 32 -4.89 5.38 12.44
CA ASN A 32 -5.56 6.30 13.36
C ASN A 32 -4.67 6.64 14.56
N ILE A 33 -3.94 5.67 15.11
CA ILE A 33 -3.04 5.94 16.24
C ILE A 33 -1.92 6.90 15.84
N LEU A 34 -1.32 6.66 14.67
CA LEU A 34 -0.18 7.46 14.19
C LEU A 34 -0.62 8.69 13.41
N ASP A 35 -1.91 8.82 13.14
CA ASP A 35 -2.48 9.91 12.34
C ASP A 35 -1.78 10.04 10.99
N MET A 36 -1.67 8.93 10.27
CA MET A 36 -1.02 8.89 8.96
C MET A 36 -1.65 7.83 8.07
N ASP A 37 -1.50 8.02 6.77
CA ASP A 37 -1.95 7.04 5.80
C ASP A 37 -1.08 5.79 5.86
N VAL A 38 -1.71 4.63 5.81
CA VAL A 38 -1.02 3.34 5.78
C VAL A 38 -1.51 2.56 4.56
N PHE A 39 -0.57 2.02 3.81
CA PHE A 39 -0.87 1.28 2.58
C PHE A 39 -0.43 -0.16 2.68
N LEU A 40 -1.19 -1.04 2.05
CA LEU A 40 -0.76 -2.40 1.77
C LEU A 40 -0.64 -2.51 0.25
N ASP A 41 0.56 -2.82 -0.22
CA ASP A 41 0.85 -2.96 -1.63
C ASP A 41 1.21 -4.40 -1.96
N CYS A 42 0.75 -4.87 -3.11
CA CYS A 42 1.08 -6.21 -3.59
C CYS A 42 1.78 -6.12 -4.94
N PRO A 43 2.78 -6.98 -5.18
CA PRO A 43 3.40 -7.04 -6.50
C PRO A 43 2.39 -7.48 -7.54
N THR A 44 2.57 -7.01 -8.76
CA THR A 44 1.78 -7.44 -9.90
C THR A 44 2.63 -8.34 -10.79
N LYS A 45 2.06 -8.78 -11.91
CA LYS A 45 2.82 -9.55 -12.90
C LYS A 45 3.88 -8.72 -13.60
N LYS A 46 3.81 -7.40 -13.50
CA LYS A 46 4.80 -6.48 -14.09
C LYS A 46 5.81 -6.11 -13.03
N GLU A 47 7.09 -6.25 -13.34
CA GLU A 47 8.17 -6.04 -12.39
C GLU A 47 8.23 -4.63 -11.79
N ASP A 48 7.84 -3.64 -12.58
CA ASP A 48 7.95 -2.24 -12.17
C ASP A 48 6.67 -1.66 -11.61
N GLU A 49 5.68 -2.50 -11.35
CA GLU A 49 4.38 -2.07 -10.88
C GLU A 49 3.94 -2.86 -9.66
N ALA A 50 3.31 -2.17 -8.73
CA ALA A 50 2.63 -2.78 -7.60
C ALA A 50 1.22 -2.20 -7.53
N MET A 51 0.31 -2.90 -6.90
CA MET A 51 -1.04 -2.40 -6.70
C MET A 51 -1.27 -2.10 -5.23
N VAL A 52 -1.83 -0.94 -4.94
CA VAL A 52 -2.33 -0.63 -3.61
C VAL A 52 -3.61 -1.44 -3.41
N VAL A 53 -3.56 -2.44 -2.55
CA VAL A 53 -4.72 -3.29 -2.29
C VAL A 53 -5.53 -2.79 -1.10
N PHE A 54 -4.95 -1.96 -0.26
CA PHE A 54 -5.64 -1.38 0.87
C PHE A 54 -5.00 -0.04 1.25
N HIS A 55 -5.84 0.94 1.55
CA HIS A 55 -5.41 2.26 2.01
C HIS A 55 -6.18 2.59 3.29
N ALA A 56 -5.49 2.62 4.41
CA ALA A 56 -6.04 3.08 5.67
C ALA A 56 -5.80 4.58 5.78
N ARG A 57 -6.86 5.36 5.63
CA ARG A 57 -6.80 6.82 5.79
C ARG A 57 -7.08 7.16 7.25
N PRO A 58 -6.25 8.00 7.89
CA PRO A 58 -6.56 8.46 9.24
C PRO A 58 -7.79 9.35 9.21
N GLU A 59 -8.52 9.41 10.31
CA GLU A 59 -9.74 10.21 10.38
C GLU A 59 -9.47 11.70 10.24
N LYS A 60 -8.30 12.16 10.66
CA LYS A 60 -8.01 13.60 10.77
C LYS A 60 -7.10 14.14 9.68
N ASN A 61 -5.93 13.56 9.50
CA ASN A 61 -4.86 14.18 8.72
C ASN A 61 -4.37 13.31 7.56
N SER A 62 -5.29 12.75 6.79
CA SER A 62 -4.90 12.06 5.57
C SER A 62 -4.28 13.04 4.58
N LEU A 63 -3.17 12.63 3.96
CA LEU A 63 -2.54 13.38 2.87
C LEU A 63 -3.26 13.17 1.54
N TYR A 64 -4.26 12.31 1.52
CA TYR A 64 -5.01 11.97 0.30
C TYR A 64 -6.44 12.47 0.41
N THR A 65 -6.96 12.95 -0.71
CA THR A 65 -8.34 13.43 -0.77
C THR A 65 -9.35 12.30 -0.93
N LYS A 66 -8.87 11.11 -1.31
CA LYS A 66 -9.72 9.94 -1.50
C LYS A 66 -8.93 8.68 -1.21
N ASN A 67 -9.62 7.57 -1.04
CA ASN A 67 -9.00 6.27 -0.91
C ASN A 67 -8.40 5.85 -2.26
N ILE A 68 -7.14 5.43 -2.26
CA ILE A 68 -6.43 5.08 -3.49
C ILE A 68 -6.26 3.57 -3.69
N ALA A 69 -6.98 2.73 -2.95
CA ALA A 69 -6.97 1.30 -3.18
C ALA A 69 -7.34 1.00 -4.65
N GLY A 70 -6.57 0.16 -5.29
CA GLY A 70 -6.73 -0.16 -6.71
C GLY A 70 -5.78 0.60 -7.63
N GLU A 71 -5.11 1.63 -7.14
CA GLU A 71 -4.15 2.37 -7.95
C GLU A 71 -2.82 1.62 -8.07
N ILE A 72 -2.11 1.90 -9.14
CA ILE A 72 -0.81 1.27 -9.42
C ILE A 72 0.30 2.18 -8.91
N ALA A 73 1.24 1.58 -8.18
CA ALA A 73 2.47 2.22 -7.77
C ALA A 73 3.60 1.76 -8.71
N TYR A 74 4.40 2.69 -9.15
CA TYR A 74 5.50 2.41 -10.07
C TYR A 74 6.83 2.46 -9.34
N ARG A 75 7.76 1.58 -9.72
CA ARG A 75 9.09 1.50 -9.11
C ARG A 75 9.79 2.85 -9.09
N ILE A 76 9.68 3.59 -10.19
CA ILE A 76 10.38 4.87 -10.33
C ILE A 76 9.92 5.89 -9.28
N ASP A 77 8.67 5.78 -8.86
CA ASP A 77 8.08 6.71 -7.90
C ASP A 77 8.21 6.22 -6.45
N GLU A 78 8.23 4.92 -6.24
CA GLU A 78 8.20 4.32 -4.91
C GLU A 78 9.20 3.18 -4.77
N PRO A 79 10.51 3.47 -4.88
CA PRO A 79 11.54 2.42 -4.90
C PRO A 79 11.62 1.62 -3.60
N ALA A 80 11.24 2.22 -2.47
CA ALA A 80 11.29 1.53 -1.18
C ALA A 80 10.33 0.34 -1.13
N VAL A 81 9.15 0.47 -1.74
CA VAL A 81 8.17 -0.62 -1.82
C VAL A 81 8.78 -1.80 -2.58
N PHE A 82 9.37 -1.53 -3.74
CA PHE A 82 9.94 -2.58 -4.59
C PHE A 82 11.17 -3.20 -3.97
N ARG A 83 11.97 -2.44 -3.23
CA ARG A 83 13.09 -2.99 -2.50
C ARG A 83 12.62 -4.01 -1.46
N THR A 84 11.52 -3.72 -0.78
CA THR A 84 10.94 -4.64 0.19
C THR A 84 10.50 -5.94 -0.48
N PHE A 85 9.89 -5.86 -1.65
CA PHE A 85 9.51 -7.05 -2.41
C PHE A 85 10.72 -7.90 -2.78
N GLU A 86 11.80 -7.27 -3.24
CA GLU A 86 13.00 -7.97 -3.71
C GLU A 86 13.79 -8.61 -2.58
N THR A 87 13.91 -7.92 -1.46
CA THR A 87 14.79 -8.35 -0.37
C THR A 87 14.05 -9.03 0.77
N GLY A 88 12.74 -8.88 0.84
CA GLY A 88 11.97 -9.37 1.97
C GLY A 88 12.24 -8.61 3.26
N LEU A 89 12.93 -7.48 3.20
CA LEU A 89 13.25 -6.67 4.36
C LEU A 89 12.32 -5.46 4.43
N THR A 90 11.93 -5.12 5.65
CA THR A 90 11.16 -3.90 5.87
C THR A 90 12.03 -2.69 5.61
N SER A 91 11.58 -1.80 4.73
CA SER A 91 12.25 -0.54 4.46
C SER A 91 11.55 0.58 5.20
N ARG A 92 12.33 1.45 5.83
CA ARG A 92 11.82 2.68 6.42
C ARG A 92 12.24 3.82 5.51
N ASN A 93 11.27 4.56 5.02
CA ASN A 93 11.53 5.61 4.06
C ASN A 93 10.65 6.82 4.33
N TYR A 94 11.23 7.84 4.90
CA TYR A 94 10.52 9.08 5.19
C TYR A 94 10.05 9.80 3.93
N LYS A 95 10.69 9.52 2.81
CA LYS A 95 10.26 10.07 1.53
C LYS A 95 8.89 9.54 1.10
N ALA A 96 8.43 8.44 1.66
CA ALA A 96 7.10 7.94 1.36
C ALA A 96 6.03 8.96 1.72
N VAL A 97 6.17 9.63 2.87
CA VAL A 97 5.26 10.70 3.27
C VAL A 97 5.39 11.91 2.36
N THR A 98 6.63 12.29 2.06
CA THR A 98 6.90 13.39 1.15
C THR A 98 6.39 13.07 -0.24
N GLN A 99 6.59 11.85 -0.68
CA GLN A 99 6.11 11.38 -1.96
C GLN A 99 4.59 11.48 -2.06
N SER A 100 3.90 11.15 -1.00
CA SER A 100 2.45 11.31 -0.95
C SER A 100 2.05 12.75 -1.16
N SER A 101 2.74 13.72 -0.56
CA SER A 101 2.46 15.12 -0.79
C SER A 101 2.86 15.57 -2.19
N LEU A 102 3.94 15.05 -2.74
CA LEU A 102 4.34 15.33 -4.12
C LEU A 102 3.34 14.80 -5.12
N HIS A 103 2.73 13.69 -4.80
CA HIS A 103 1.77 13.02 -5.67
C HIS A 103 0.32 13.39 -5.32
N ASN A 104 0.12 14.46 -4.61
CA ASN A 104 -1.22 14.99 -4.36
C ASN A 104 -1.98 15.33 -5.62
N ASN A 105 -1.28 15.51 -6.69
CA ASN A 105 -1.84 15.75 -7.99
C ASN A 105 -2.33 14.48 -8.67
N ARG A 106 -2.15 13.36 -8.06
CA ARG A 106 -2.71 12.12 -8.57
C ARG A 106 -4.03 11.76 -7.91
#